data_aa600e824e719a2e420ddc10c4b961e4
#
_entry.id   aa600e824e719a2e420ddc10c4b961e4
#
_cell.length_a   1.000
_cell.length_b   1.000
_cell.length_c   1.000
_cell.angle_alpha   90.00
_cell.angle_beta   90.00
_cell.angle_gamma   90.00
#
_symmetry.space_group_name_H-M   'P 1'
#
loop_
_entity.id
_entity.type
_entity.pdbx_description
1 polymer ?
#
loop_
_entity_poly.entity_id
_entity_poly.type
_entity_poly.pdbx_seq_one_letter_code
_entity_poly.pdbx_strand_id
1 'polypeptide(L)'
;MLFEPSREERIKHELTHIPYRSWCRHCVRGRGKNDAHRRLDAEASHEIPHVSMDYFFMGQDEEKCMPMLAMKDHRSKVIFSHVVPKKGASVPYCVSQVLRNLEYLGYPKIVLKCDQEPAMLDLWNAVAKACKQTGVEVLPEHSPVGESQSNGVIERAIQEVEGVVRTLKDQVEEKYQQHIQQDHPFLVWLIRHAGDLWSKYQLGVDGKTPYERLKGKKFGKEMCPMDLVYVLCPSGEKVES
;
A
#
# COMPACT_ATOMS: atom_id res chain seq x y z
N MET A 1 20.69 10.26 26.04
CA MET A 1 20.84 11.35 25.04
C MET A 1 19.75 11.21 24.01
N LEU A 2 18.90 12.20 23.84
CA LEU A 2 17.94 12.25 22.75
C LEU A 2 18.71 12.50 21.45
N PHE A 3 18.59 11.61 20.48
CA PHE A 3 19.21 11.79 19.17
C PHE A 3 18.55 12.96 18.45
N GLU A 4 19.29 14.03 18.19
CA GLU A 4 18.83 15.13 17.35
C GLU A 4 19.36 14.93 15.92
N PRO A 5 18.47 14.76 14.94
CA PRO A 5 18.87 14.60 13.54
C PRO A 5 19.39 15.92 12.96
N SER A 6 20.33 15.82 12.02
CA SER A 6 20.79 16.97 11.26
C SER A 6 19.66 17.57 10.39
N ARG A 7 19.85 18.83 9.95
CA ARG A 7 18.88 19.47 9.03
C ARG A 7 18.73 18.69 7.72
N GLU A 8 19.80 18.15 7.20
CA GLU A 8 19.81 17.36 5.96
C GLU A 8 19.04 16.05 6.14
N GLU A 9 19.25 15.33 7.26
CA GLU A 9 18.50 14.11 7.59
C GLU A 9 17.00 14.38 7.74
N ARG A 10 16.61 15.53 8.32
CA ARG A 10 15.21 15.94 8.42
C ARG A 10 14.59 16.12 7.03
N ILE A 11 15.20 16.94 6.17
CA ILE A 11 14.72 17.21 4.82
C ILE A 11 14.59 15.91 4.03
N LYS A 12 15.62 15.06 4.06
CA LYS A 12 15.60 13.78 3.36
C LYS A 12 14.50 12.82 3.86
N HIS A 13 14.27 12.81 5.18
CA HIS A 13 13.23 11.98 5.77
C HIS A 13 11.82 12.49 5.44
N GLU A 14 11.60 13.81 5.42
CA GLU A 14 10.31 14.45 5.11
C GLU A 14 9.81 14.17 3.69
N LEU A 15 10.69 13.76 2.78
CA LEU A 15 10.30 13.38 1.43
C LEU A 15 9.49 12.06 1.37
N THR A 16 9.73 11.15 2.31
CA THR A 16 9.16 9.79 2.25
C THR A 16 8.57 9.31 3.57
N HIS A 17 9.02 9.87 4.69
CA HIS A 17 8.79 9.37 6.05
C HIS A 17 9.15 7.88 6.25
N ILE A 18 10.03 7.33 5.41
CA ILE A 18 10.50 5.94 5.47
C ILE A 18 12.04 5.92 5.53
N PRO A 19 12.61 5.15 6.50
CA PRO A 19 11.95 4.36 7.55
C PRO A 19 11.31 5.23 8.65
N TYR A 20 10.44 4.63 9.48
CA TYR A 20 9.90 5.29 10.67
C TYR A 20 11.02 5.90 11.52
N ARG A 21 10.78 7.13 12.01
CA ARG A 21 11.70 7.82 12.91
C ARG A 21 10.96 8.35 14.14
N SER A 22 11.41 7.95 15.32
CA SER A 22 10.80 8.36 16.60
C SER A 22 10.91 9.86 16.87
N TRP A 23 11.85 10.55 16.24
CA TRP A 23 12.00 12.00 16.33
C TRP A 23 11.08 12.77 15.35
N CYS A 24 10.49 12.09 14.35
CA CYS A 24 9.58 12.73 13.42
C CYS A 24 8.15 12.71 13.98
N ARG A 25 7.60 13.90 14.28
CA ARG A 25 6.25 14.03 14.86
C ARG A 25 5.15 13.42 13.97
N HIS A 26 5.27 13.53 12.64
CA HIS A 26 4.31 12.96 11.70
C HIS A 26 4.36 11.43 11.72
N CYS A 27 5.57 10.84 11.76
CA CYS A 27 5.72 9.40 11.91
C CYS A 27 5.11 8.90 13.23
N VAL A 28 5.34 9.63 14.34
CA VAL A 28 4.79 9.26 15.66
C VAL A 28 3.27 9.33 15.66
N ARG A 29 2.67 10.40 15.13
CA ARG A 29 1.21 10.55 15.04
C ARG A 29 0.57 9.51 14.10
N GLY A 30 1.17 9.29 12.92
CA GLY A 30 0.59 8.43 11.89
C GLY A 30 0.87 6.93 12.06
N ARG A 31 2.00 6.57 12.66
CA ARG A 31 2.53 5.20 12.70
C ARG A 31 3.02 4.75 14.06
N GLY A 32 2.83 5.54 15.12
CA GLY A 32 3.16 5.14 16.48
C GLY A 32 2.38 3.88 16.86
N LYS A 33 3.11 2.80 17.15
CA LYS A 33 2.54 1.52 17.58
C LYS A 33 2.94 1.25 19.02
N ASN A 34 2.06 0.62 19.76
CA ASN A 34 2.42 -0.06 20.99
C ASN A 34 3.40 -1.20 20.69
N ASP A 35 4.22 -1.58 21.69
CA ASP A 35 5.33 -2.53 21.55
C ASP A 35 5.01 -3.75 20.69
N ALA A 36 5.99 -4.13 19.88
CA ALA A 36 5.87 -5.21 18.91
C ALA A 36 5.54 -6.55 19.58
N HIS A 37 4.43 -7.16 19.19
CA HIS A 37 4.15 -8.56 19.48
C HIS A 37 5.21 -9.47 18.84
N ARG A 38 5.48 -10.62 19.50
CA ARG A 38 6.48 -11.64 19.18
C ARG A 38 6.68 -11.84 17.67
N ARG A 39 7.97 -12.03 17.28
CA ARG A 39 8.34 -12.53 15.95
C ARG A 39 7.59 -13.83 15.69
N LEU A 40 6.78 -13.82 14.62
CA LEU A 40 6.36 -15.05 13.97
C LEU A 40 7.59 -15.63 13.26
N ASP A 41 7.71 -16.95 13.31
CA ASP A 41 8.77 -17.70 12.65
C ASP A 41 8.88 -17.31 11.18
N ALA A 42 10.08 -17.41 10.62
CA ALA A 42 10.34 -17.04 9.24
C ALA A 42 9.29 -17.64 8.30
N GLU A 43 8.59 -16.78 7.55
CA GLU A 43 7.63 -17.24 6.54
C GLU A 43 8.31 -18.28 5.65
N ALA A 44 7.72 -19.48 5.57
CA ALA A 44 8.22 -20.52 4.69
C ALA A 44 8.38 -19.97 3.27
N SER A 45 9.53 -20.21 2.65
CA SER A 45 9.75 -19.81 1.26
C SER A 45 8.89 -20.71 0.37
N HIS A 46 7.75 -20.21 -0.09
CA HIS A 46 6.91 -20.94 -1.03
C HIS A 46 7.62 -21.09 -2.38
N GLU A 47 7.61 -22.28 -2.95
CA GLU A 47 8.18 -22.56 -4.28
C GLU A 47 7.51 -21.69 -5.35
N ILE A 48 6.18 -21.58 -5.32
CA ILE A 48 5.39 -20.70 -6.17
C ILE A 48 5.17 -19.36 -5.43
N PRO A 49 5.37 -18.20 -6.09
CA PRO A 49 5.09 -16.91 -5.47
C PRO A 49 3.64 -16.78 -5.03
N HIS A 50 3.42 -16.34 -3.79
CA HIS A 50 2.12 -16.03 -3.23
C HIS A 50 1.89 -14.52 -3.26
N VAL A 51 0.71 -14.11 -3.72
CA VAL A 51 0.23 -12.74 -3.70
C VAL A 51 -1.08 -12.72 -2.95
N SER A 52 -1.15 -11.97 -1.85
CA SER A 52 -2.41 -11.75 -1.12
C SER A 52 -3.07 -10.46 -1.58
N MET A 53 -4.39 -10.43 -1.60
CA MET A 53 -5.18 -9.22 -1.84
C MET A 53 -6.37 -9.14 -0.90
N ASP A 54 -6.74 -7.91 -0.53
CA ASP A 54 -7.88 -7.63 0.35
C ASP A 54 -8.39 -6.21 0.15
N TYR A 55 -9.68 -5.99 0.46
CA TYR A 55 -10.28 -4.67 0.54
C TYR A 55 -10.09 -4.06 1.92
N PHE A 56 -9.94 -2.75 1.97
CA PHE A 56 -9.89 -2.01 3.22
C PHE A 56 -10.52 -0.63 3.08
N PHE A 57 -10.76 0.02 4.21
CA PHE A 57 -11.33 1.37 4.29
C PHE A 57 -10.50 2.22 5.25
N MET A 58 -10.38 3.49 4.96
CA MET A 58 -9.77 4.46 5.89
C MET A 58 -10.86 5.41 6.39
N GLY A 59 -11.34 5.18 7.60
CA GLY A 59 -12.37 5.97 8.25
C GLY A 59 -13.21 5.13 9.20
N GLN A 60 -14.09 5.78 9.97
CA GLN A 60 -14.96 5.11 10.95
C GLN A 60 -16.28 4.63 10.34
N ASP A 61 -16.66 5.19 9.20
CA ASP A 61 -17.95 4.91 8.54
C ASP A 61 -17.66 4.35 7.14
N GLU A 62 -17.64 3.01 7.04
CA GLU A 62 -17.32 2.30 5.79
C GLU A 62 -18.29 2.64 4.65
N GLU A 63 -19.56 2.96 4.96
CA GLU A 63 -20.56 3.29 3.94
C GLU A 63 -20.25 4.61 3.22
N LYS A 64 -19.52 5.51 3.88
CA LYS A 64 -19.13 6.81 3.32
C LYS A 64 -17.70 6.83 2.78
N CYS A 65 -16.93 5.77 3.02
CA CYS A 65 -15.53 5.68 2.57
C CYS A 65 -15.43 5.02 1.22
N MET A 66 -14.53 5.53 0.38
CA MET A 66 -14.16 4.84 -0.86
C MET A 66 -13.47 3.52 -0.53
N PRO A 67 -13.88 2.39 -1.14
CA PRO A 67 -13.18 1.13 -0.96
C PRO A 67 -11.77 1.21 -1.56
N MET A 68 -10.83 0.57 -0.90
CA MET A 68 -9.44 0.49 -1.32
C MET A 68 -9.06 -0.98 -1.46
N LEU A 69 -8.22 -1.29 -2.44
CA LEU A 69 -7.68 -2.62 -2.69
C LEU A 69 -6.19 -2.61 -2.37
N ALA A 70 -5.77 -3.49 -1.47
CA ALA A 70 -4.36 -3.78 -1.20
C ALA A 70 -3.96 -5.11 -1.84
N MET A 71 -2.71 -5.18 -2.32
CA MET A 71 -2.08 -6.42 -2.75
C MET A 71 -0.67 -6.48 -2.18
N LYS A 72 -0.23 -7.67 -1.76
CA LYS A 72 1.13 -7.91 -1.27
C LYS A 72 1.74 -9.16 -1.86
N ASP A 73 2.90 -9.02 -2.48
CA ASP A 73 3.74 -10.15 -2.86
C ASP A 73 4.53 -10.66 -1.64
N HIS A 74 4.37 -11.95 -1.33
CA HIS A 74 5.05 -12.55 -0.18
C HIS A 74 6.55 -12.73 -0.40
N ARG A 75 7.00 -12.86 -1.65
CA ARG A 75 8.41 -13.08 -1.99
C ARG A 75 9.23 -11.80 -1.93
N SER A 76 8.86 -10.78 -2.71
CA SER A 76 9.56 -9.50 -2.75
C SER A 76 9.16 -8.56 -1.62
N LYS A 77 7.97 -8.77 -1.02
CA LYS A 77 7.31 -7.89 -0.04
C LYS A 77 6.80 -6.57 -0.65
N VAL A 78 6.70 -6.48 -1.98
CA VAL A 78 6.09 -5.32 -2.66
C VAL A 78 4.63 -5.21 -2.26
N ILE A 79 4.19 -3.97 -1.99
CA ILE A 79 2.81 -3.63 -1.68
C ILE A 79 2.27 -2.73 -2.78
N PHE A 80 1.09 -3.04 -3.26
CA PHE A 80 0.28 -2.17 -4.10
C PHE A 80 -0.98 -1.76 -3.34
N SER A 81 -1.40 -0.52 -3.51
CA SER A 81 -2.63 0.00 -2.94
C SER A 81 -3.33 0.93 -3.91
N HIS A 82 -4.64 0.78 -4.06
CA HIS A 82 -5.44 1.54 -4.99
C HIS A 82 -6.78 1.91 -4.36
N VAL A 83 -7.24 3.12 -4.60
CA VAL A 83 -8.65 3.45 -4.39
C VAL A 83 -9.43 2.89 -5.58
N VAL A 84 -10.53 2.21 -5.31
CA VAL A 84 -11.38 1.60 -6.33
C VAL A 84 -12.79 2.19 -6.26
N PRO A 85 -13.46 2.37 -7.41
CA PRO A 85 -14.79 2.98 -7.42
C PRO A 85 -15.84 2.13 -6.70
N LYS A 86 -15.67 0.80 -6.73
CA LYS A 86 -16.57 -0.19 -6.12
C LYS A 86 -15.83 -1.51 -5.95
N LYS A 87 -16.19 -2.28 -4.91
CA LYS A 87 -15.73 -3.66 -4.73
C LYS A 87 -16.23 -4.57 -5.87
N GLY A 88 -15.48 -5.64 -6.18
CA GLY A 88 -15.81 -6.64 -7.18
C GLY A 88 -15.33 -6.29 -8.59
N ALA A 89 -15.80 -7.07 -9.57
CA ALA A 89 -15.38 -6.96 -10.97
C ALA A 89 -16.35 -6.17 -11.85
N SER A 90 -17.44 -5.65 -11.29
CA SER A 90 -18.46 -4.88 -12.03
C SER A 90 -17.90 -3.63 -12.73
N VAL A 91 -16.78 -3.09 -12.23
CA VAL A 91 -16.04 -2.01 -12.84
C VAL A 91 -14.71 -2.55 -13.35
N PRO A 92 -14.40 -2.43 -14.67
CA PRO A 92 -13.16 -2.96 -15.25
C PRO A 92 -11.87 -2.43 -14.61
N TYR A 93 -11.94 -1.28 -13.95
CA TYR A 93 -10.81 -0.64 -13.29
C TYR A 93 -10.13 -1.56 -12.26
N CYS A 94 -10.91 -2.23 -11.37
CA CYS A 94 -10.35 -3.11 -10.35
C CYS A 94 -9.52 -4.24 -10.98
N VAL A 95 -10.11 -4.92 -11.96
CA VAL A 95 -9.44 -6.00 -12.70
C VAL A 95 -8.17 -5.49 -13.39
N SER A 96 -8.25 -4.34 -14.05
CA SER A 96 -7.10 -3.75 -14.74
C SER A 96 -5.95 -3.37 -13.81
N GLN A 97 -6.25 -2.89 -12.59
CA GLN A 97 -5.20 -2.59 -11.60
C GLN A 97 -4.51 -3.86 -11.10
N VAL A 98 -5.29 -4.91 -10.80
CA VAL A 98 -4.70 -6.20 -10.39
C VAL A 98 -3.81 -6.77 -11.50
N LEU A 99 -4.27 -6.78 -12.74
CA LEU A 99 -3.48 -7.27 -13.89
C LEU A 99 -2.17 -6.50 -14.06
N ARG A 100 -2.21 -5.16 -13.98
CA ARG A 100 -0.99 -4.33 -14.04
C ARG A 100 -0.01 -4.63 -12.90
N ASN A 101 -0.54 -4.89 -11.70
CA ASN A 101 0.30 -5.25 -10.56
C ASN A 101 0.96 -6.63 -10.79
N LEU A 102 0.22 -7.62 -11.30
CA LEU A 102 0.75 -8.95 -11.63
C LEU A 102 1.79 -8.87 -12.76
N GLU A 103 1.54 -8.07 -13.80
CA GLU A 103 2.50 -7.79 -14.86
C GLU A 103 3.78 -7.14 -14.31
N TYR A 104 3.65 -6.17 -13.39
CA TYR A 104 4.79 -5.54 -12.73
C TYR A 104 5.64 -6.54 -11.93
N LEU A 105 5.01 -7.52 -11.27
CA LEU A 105 5.68 -8.60 -10.55
C LEU A 105 6.41 -9.56 -11.52
N GLY A 106 5.83 -9.82 -12.71
CA GLY A 106 6.45 -10.57 -13.78
C GLY A 106 6.57 -12.08 -13.54
N TYR A 107 5.73 -12.66 -12.67
CA TYR A 107 5.72 -14.09 -12.41
C TYR A 107 4.86 -14.84 -13.45
N PRO A 108 5.37 -15.95 -14.05
CA PRO A 108 4.59 -16.75 -14.99
C PRO A 108 3.51 -17.60 -14.30
N LYS A 109 3.70 -17.87 -13.00
CA LYS A 109 2.80 -18.66 -12.17
C LYS A 109 2.75 -18.09 -10.77
N ILE A 110 1.55 -17.94 -10.21
CA ILE A 110 1.33 -17.39 -8.87
C ILE A 110 0.22 -18.13 -8.14
N VAL A 111 0.27 -18.10 -6.83
CA VAL A 111 -0.89 -18.37 -5.96
C VAL A 111 -1.50 -17.01 -5.59
N LEU A 112 -2.74 -16.78 -5.97
CA LEU A 112 -3.46 -15.55 -5.62
C LEU A 112 -4.42 -15.84 -4.47
N LYS A 113 -4.05 -15.34 -3.29
CA LYS A 113 -4.77 -15.54 -2.04
C LYS A 113 -5.70 -14.38 -1.75
N CYS A 114 -6.92 -14.69 -1.36
CA CYS A 114 -7.90 -13.71 -0.89
C CYS A 114 -8.83 -14.34 0.16
N ASP A 115 -9.63 -13.49 0.80
CA ASP A 115 -10.73 -13.95 1.64
C ASP A 115 -11.91 -14.48 0.81
N GLN A 116 -12.97 -14.93 1.49
CA GLN A 116 -14.17 -15.47 0.86
C GLN A 116 -15.30 -14.43 0.76
N GLU A 117 -15.01 -13.14 0.87
CA GLU A 117 -16.00 -12.09 0.62
C GLU A 117 -16.51 -12.20 -0.84
N PRO A 118 -17.84 -12.20 -1.10
CA PRO A 118 -18.39 -12.40 -2.45
C PRO A 118 -17.81 -11.42 -3.49
N ALA A 119 -17.60 -10.17 -3.13
CA ALA A 119 -17.01 -9.16 -4.02
C ALA A 119 -15.53 -9.46 -4.33
N MET A 120 -14.79 -10.04 -3.38
CA MET A 120 -13.39 -10.42 -3.57
C MET A 120 -13.30 -11.65 -4.47
N LEU A 121 -14.18 -12.64 -4.29
CA LEU A 121 -14.27 -13.81 -5.17
C LEU A 121 -14.67 -13.44 -6.61
N ASP A 122 -15.58 -12.48 -6.78
CA ASP A 122 -15.95 -11.94 -8.09
C ASP A 122 -14.73 -11.31 -8.79
N LEU A 123 -13.97 -10.47 -8.08
CA LEU A 123 -12.72 -9.89 -8.58
C LEU A 123 -11.70 -10.98 -8.93
N TRP A 124 -11.50 -11.95 -8.04
CA TRP A 124 -10.56 -13.05 -8.25
C TRP A 124 -10.89 -13.85 -9.53
N ASN A 125 -12.16 -14.22 -9.72
CA ASN A 125 -12.60 -14.96 -10.89
C ASN A 125 -12.37 -14.18 -12.19
N ALA A 126 -12.66 -12.88 -12.20
CA ALA A 126 -12.42 -12.02 -13.36
C ALA A 126 -10.92 -11.90 -13.69
N VAL A 127 -10.08 -11.73 -12.67
CA VAL A 127 -8.62 -11.69 -12.82
C VAL A 127 -8.07 -13.01 -13.34
N ALA A 128 -8.48 -14.15 -12.76
CA ALA A 128 -8.03 -15.47 -13.20
C ALA A 128 -8.43 -15.76 -14.65
N LYS A 129 -9.64 -15.33 -15.07
CA LYS A 129 -10.09 -15.45 -16.47
C LYS A 129 -9.21 -14.60 -17.41
N ALA A 130 -8.87 -13.36 -17.02
CA ALA A 130 -8.03 -12.48 -17.83
C ALA A 130 -6.58 -12.98 -17.90
N CYS A 131 -6.02 -13.49 -16.80
CA CYS A 131 -4.67 -14.06 -16.75
C CYS A 131 -4.48 -15.26 -17.68
N LYS A 132 -5.51 -16.10 -17.87
CA LYS A 132 -5.48 -17.19 -18.84
C LYS A 132 -5.22 -16.71 -20.27
N GLN A 133 -5.64 -15.50 -20.61
CA GLN A 133 -5.43 -14.91 -21.94
C GLN A 133 -4.02 -14.34 -22.12
N THR A 134 -3.36 -13.96 -21.02
CA THR A 134 -2.00 -13.40 -21.01
C THR A 134 -0.91 -14.44 -20.73
N GLY A 135 -1.30 -15.71 -20.50
CA GLY A 135 -0.35 -16.80 -20.24
C GLY A 135 0.18 -16.88 -18.81
N VAL A 136 -0.40 -16.12 -17.88
CA VAL A 136 -0.08 -16.21 -16.45
C VAL A 136 -0.98 -17.25 -15.80
N GLU A 137 -0.38 -18.27 -15.17
CA GLU A 137 -1.11 -19.29 -14.42
C GLU A 137 -1.41 -18.78 -12.99
N VAL A 138 -2.70 -18.65 -12.67
CA VAL A 138 -3.17 -18.23 -11.35
C VAL A 138 -3.82 -19.40 -10.63
N LEU A 139 -3.24 -19.79 -9.50
CA LEU A 139 -3.75 -20.82 -8.61
C LEU A 139 -4.58 -20.17 -7.48
N PRO A 140 -5.75 -20.72 -7.13
CA PRO A 140 -6.54 -20.21 -6.02
C PRO A 140 -5.98 -20.65 -4.67
N GLU A 141 -5.96 -19.73 -3.72
CA GLU A 141 -5.87 -20.03 -2.30
C GLU A 141 -6.87 -19.14 -1.57
N HIS A 142 -7.88 -19.76 -0.97
CA HIS A 142 -8.87 -19.05 -0.18
C HIS A 142 -8.60 -19.31 1.30
N SER A 143 -8.57 -18.24 2.08
CA SER A 143 -8.46 -18.37 3.54
C SER A 143 -9.69 -19.08 4.08
N PRO A 144 -9.55 -20.05 5.00
CA PRO A 144 -10.68 -20.68 5.67
C PRO A 144 -11.59 -19.63 6.33
N VAL A 145 -12.90 -19.88 6.31
CA VAL A 145 -13.86 -18.99 6.97
C VAL A 145 -13.57 -18.95 8.47
N GLY A 146 -13.34 -17.77 9.01
CA GLY A 146 -13.08 -17.55 10.45
C GLY A 146 -11.61 -17.68 10.89
N GLU A 147 -10.66 -17.95 9.99
CA GLU A 147 -9.22 -17.93 10.31
C GLU A 147 -8.58 -16.59 9.95
N SER A 148 -8.63 -15.62 10.87
CA SER A 148 -7.94 -14.33 10.71
C SER A 148 -6.41 -14.47 10.59
N GLN A 149 -5.80 -15.50 11.19
CA GLN A 149 -4.37 -15.74 11.13
C GLN A 149 -3.85 -15.99 9.70
N SER A 150 -4.67 -16.56 8.83
CA SER A 150 -4.28 -16.82 7.44
C SER A 150 -4.16 -15.55 6.61
N ASN A 151 -4.79 -14.43 7.01
CA ASN A 151 -4.77 -13.13 6.33
C ASN A 151 -3.77 -12.13 6.93
N GLY A 152 -3.06 -12.50 8.00
CA GLY A 152 -2.15 -11.60 8.73
C GLY A 152 -1.10 -10.89 7.87
N VAL A 153 -0.71 -11.48 6.73
CA VAL A 153 0.26 -10.85 5.81
C VAL A 153 -0.34 -9.64 5.10
N ILE A 154 -1.57 -9.75 4.60
CA ILE A 154 -2.24 -8.63 3.91
C ILE A 154 -2.75 -7.59 4.91
N GLU A 155 -3.29 -8.01 6.05
CA GLU A 155 -3.68 -7.11 7.14
C GLU A 155 -2.52 -6.23 7.59
N ARG A 156 -1.33 -6.84 7.74
CA ARG A 156 -0.13 -6.09 8.06
C ARG A 156 0.26 -5.10 6.96
N ALA A 157 0.12 -5.48 5.68
CA ALA A 157 0.37 -4.58 4.56
C ALA A 157 -0.60 -3.40 4.55
N ILE A 158 -1.87 -3.64 4.83
CA ILE A 158 -2.90 -2.59 4.97
C ILE A 158 -2.50 -1.61 6.08
N GLN A 159 -2.17 -2.11 7.28
CA GLN A 159 -1.72 -1.27 8.40
C GLN A 159 -0.51 -0.41 8.06
N GLU A 160 0.45 -0.96 7.29
CA GLU A 160 1.62 -0.21 6.85
C GLU A 160 1.27 0.91 5.86
N VAL A 161 0.41 0.63 4.89
CA VAL A 161 -0.10 1.64 3.94
C VAL A 161 -0.86 2.74 4.68
N GLU A 162 -1.81 2.38 5.53
CA GLU A 162 -2.57 3.34 6.34
C GLU A 162 -1.66 4.22 7.20
N GLY A 163 -0.64 3.62 7.82
CA GLY A 163 0.32 4.36 8.63
C GLY A 163 1.08 5.40 7.81
N VAL A 164 1.52 5.05 6.59
CA VAL A 164 2.18 5.99 5.67
C VAL A 164 1.22 7.09 5.25
N VAL A 165 -0.01 6.74 4.86
CA VAL A 165 -1.04 7.71 4.45
C VAL A 165 -1.33 8.71 5.56
N ARG A 166 -1.56 8.23 6.80
CA ARG A 166 -1.80 9.12 7.95
C ARG A 166 -0.63 10.07 8.20
N THR A 167 0.59 9.55 8.10
CA THR A 167 1.81 10.36 8.31
C THR A 167 1.95 11.47 7.27
N LEU A 168 1.75 11.13 5.99
CA LEU A 168 1.89 12.09 4.89
C LEU A 168 0.73 13.10 4.88
N LYS A 169 -0.48 12.64 5.18
CA LYS A 169 -1.64 13.51 5.33
C LYS A 169 -1.44 14.54 6.44
N ASP A 170 -0.99 14.10 7.63
CA ASP A 170 -0.68 14.98 8.77
C ASP A 170 0.37 16.04 8.40
N GLN A 171 1.41 15.67 7.65
CA GLN A 171 2.43 16.60 7.16
C GLN A 171 1.84 17.70 6.26
N VAL A 172 1.00 17.31 5.30
CA VAL A 172 0.39 18.25 4.34
C VAL A 172 -0.62 19.15 5.05
N GLU A 173 -1.50 18.60 5.89
CA GLU A 173 -2.49 19.35 6.66
C GLU A 173 -1.82 20.38 7.58
N GLU A 174 -0.74 19.99 8.24
CA GLU A 174 0.01 20.91 9.10
C GLU A 174 0.71 22.02 8.29
N LYS A 175 1.30 21.68 7.13
CA LYS A 175 2.00 22.65 6.30
C LYS A 175 1.09 23.72 5.73
N TYR A 176 -0.08 23.31 5.24
CA TYR A 176 -1.04 24.21 4.58
C TYR A 176 -2.14 24.71 5.50
N GLN A 177 -2.17 24.27 6.78
CA GLN A 177 -3.20 24.61 7.77
C GLN A 177 -4.62 24.34 7.24
N GLN A 178 -4.78 23.27 6.45
CA GLN A 178 -6.04 22.86 5.83
C GLN A 178 -6.31 21.40 6.13
N HIS A 179 -7.57 21.07 6.40
CA HIS A 179 -8.00 19.68 6.59
C HIS A 179 -8.36 19.04 5.26
N ILE A 180 -7.77 17.89 4.95
CA ILE A 180 -8.05 17.11 3.73
C ILE A 180 -9.24 16.21 3.99
N GLN A 181 -10.38 16.51 3.34
CA GLN A 181 -11.60 15.73 3.42
C GLN A 181 -11.41 14.31 2.86
N GLN A 182 -12.26 13.36 3.30
CA GLN A 182 -12.15 11.95 2.91
C GLN A 182 -12.37 11.69 1.41
N ASP A 183 -13.12 12.55 0.74
CA ASP A 183 -13.41 12.49 -0.70
C ASP A 183 -12.44 13.31 -1.56
N HIS A 184 -11.43 13.93 -0.94
CA HIS A 184 -10.49 14.78 -1.67
C HIS A 184 -9.66 13.97 -2.67
N PRO A 185 -9.54 14.40 -3.95
CA PRO A 185 -8.81 13.68 -5.01
C PRO A 185 -7.34 13.35 -4.66
N PHE A 186 -6.72 14.18 -3.84
CA PHE A 186 -5.37 13.96 -3.32
C PHE A 186 -5.24 12.63 -2.58
N LEU A 187 -6.28 12.18 -1.84
CA LEU A 187 -6.24 10.90 -1.13
C LEU A 187 -6.17 9.71 -2.07
N VAL A 188 -6.81 9.78 -3.24
CA VAL A 188 -6.73 8.72 -4.27
C VAL A 188 -5.29 8.52 -4.71
N TRP A 189 -4.58 9.63 -4.97
CA TRP A 189 -3.17 9.59 -5.31
C TRP A 189 -2.32 9.13 -4.11
N LEU A 190 -2.59 9.67 -2.92
CA LEU A 190 -1.82 9.40 -1.71
C LEU A 190 -1.81 7.92 -1.32
N ILE A 191 -2.95 7.23 -1.46
CA ILE A 191 -3.08 5.79 -1.18
C ILE A 191 -2.11 5.00 -2.08
N ARG A 192 -2.12 5.26 -3.38
CA ARG A 192 -1.21 4.60 -4.33
C ARG A 192 0.25 4.94 -4.03
N HIS A 193 0.51 6.20 -3.75
CA HIS A 193 1.84 6.69 -3.43
C HIS A 193 2.41 6.05 -2.16
N ALA A 194 1.59 5.81 -1.14
CA ALA A 194 2.00 5.15 0.09
C ALA A 194 2.51 3.72 -0.13
N GLY A 195 1.82 2.91 -0.96
CA GLY A 195 2.29 1.58 -1.34
C GLY A 195 3.61 1.63 -2.13
N ASP A 196 3.73 2.59 -3.04
CA ASP A 196 4.95 2.84 -3.81
C ASP A 196 6.13 3.23 -2.91
N LEU A 197 5.93 4.16 -1.97
CA LEU A 197 6.95 4.58 -1.02
C LEU A 197 7.41 3.41 -0.15
N TRP A 198 6.46 2.66 0.40
CA TRP A 198 6.79 1.47 1.18
C TRP A 198 7.68 0.51 0.38
N SER A 199 7.27 0.18 -0.84
CA SER A 199 7.96 -0.77 -1.69
C SER A 199 9.36 -0.31 -2.12
N LYS A 200 9.57 0.99 -2.28
CA LYS A 200 10.84 1.56 -2.77
C LYS A 200 11.83 1.93 -1.66
N TYR A 201 11.35 2.23 -0.45
CA TYR A 201 12.19 2.84 0.60
C TYR A 201 12.18 2.11 1.94
N GLN A 202 11.18 1.26 2.23
CA GLN A 202 11.21 0.49 3.47
C GLN A 202 12.28 -0.60 3.39
N LEU A 203 13.25 -0.54 4.30
CA LEU A 203 14.26 -1.59 4.43
C LEU A 203 13.70 -2.77 5.22
N GLY A 204 13.93 -3.97 4.73
CA GLY A 204 13.68 -5.21 5.45
C GLY A 204 14.83 -5.57 6.39
N VAL A 205 14.68 -6.69 7.09
CA VAL A 205 15.70 -7.23 8.01
C VAL A 205 17.03 -7.55 7.28
N ASP A 206 16.93 -7.94 6.01
CA ASP A 206 18.06 -8.22 5.12
C ASP A 206 18.74 -6.97 4.54
N GLY A 207 18.32 -5.76 4.94
CA GLY A 207 18.83 -4.49 4.46
C GLY A 207 18.40 -4.12 3.04
N LYS A 208 17.52 -4.91 2.41
CA LYS A 208 17.01 -4.64 1.05
C LYS A 208 15.58 -4.08 1.09
N THR A 209 15.25 -3.25 0.11
CA THR A 209 13.86 -2.83 -0.10
C THR A 209 13.07 -3.90 -0.87
N PRO A 210 11.72 -3.92 -0.78
CA PRO A 210 10.89 -4.75 -1.64
C PRO A 210 11.18 -4.57 -3.13
N TYR A 211 11.37 -3.34 -3.58
CA TYR A 211 11.76 -3.02 -4.95
C TYR A 211 13.10 -3.68 -5.33
N GLU A 212 14.11 -3.61 -4.44
CA GLU A 212 15.42 -4.20 -4.69
C GLU A 212 15.36 -5.72 -4.77
N ARG A 213 14.51 -6.38 -3.94
CA ARG A 213 14.28 -7.83 -4.05
C ARG A 213 13.63 -8.22 -5.37
N LEU A 214 12.65 -7.42 -5.85
CA LEU A 214 11.93 -7.70 -7.09
C LEU A 214 12.77 -7.39 -8.34
N LYS A 215 13.46 -6.24 -8.38
CA LYS A 215 14.13 -5.73 -9.58
C LYS A 215 15.65 -5.94 -9.59
N GLY A 216 16.23 -6.48 -8.50
CA GLY A 216 17.67 -6.74 -8.38
C GLY A 216 18.54 -5.49 -8.25
N LYS A 217 17.95 -4.30 -8.15
CA LYS A 217 18.68 -3.02 -8.05
C LYS A 217 17.93 -2.03 -7.15
N LYS A 218 18.68 -1.13 -6.54
CA LYS A 218 18.12 -0.04 -5.72
C LYS A 218 17.29 0.92 -6.58
N PHE A 219 16.23 1.45 -5.99
CA PHE A 219 15.48 2.55 -6.60
C PHE A 219 16.32 3.82 -6.54
N GLY A 220 16.66 4.39 -7.70
CA GLY A 220 17.61 5.51 -7.81
C GLY A 220 17.02 6.82 -8.31
N LYS A 221 15.67 6.92 -8.41
CA LYS A 221 15.02 8.19 -8.81
C LYS A 221 14.73 9.05 -7.59
N GLU A 222 14.88 10.37 -7.74
CA GLU A 222 14.40 11.32 -6.75
C GLU A 222 12.87 11.28 -6.67
N MET A 223 12.35 11.41 -5.45
CA MET A 223 10.91 11.51 -5.22
C MET A 223 10.46 12.95 -5.35
N CYS A 224 9.30 13.12 -5.97
CA CYS A 224 8.64 14.42 -6.00
C CYS A 224 8.20 14.79 -4.58
N PRO A 225 8.52 15.99 -4.09
CA PRO A 225 8.00 16.47 -2.80
C PRO A 225 6.47 16.44 -2.78
N MET A 226 5.88 16.04 -1.66
CA MET A 226 4.44 15.96 -1.47
C MET A 226 3.71 17.26 -1.76
N ASP A 227 4.34 18.36 -1.46
CA ASP A 227 3.81 19.72 -1.67
C ASP A 227 3.44 20.00 -3.12
N LEU A 228 4.30 19.60 -4.07
CA LEU A 228 4.06 19.81 -5.49
C LEU A 228 2.84 19.01 -5.97
N VAL A 229 2.63 17.83 -5.42
CA VAL A 229 1.49 16.99 -5.79
C VAL A 229 0.19 17.56 -5.24
N TYR A 230 0.19 18.07 -4.00
CA TYR A 230 -0.98 18.68 -3.38
C TYR A 230 -1.45 19.92 -4.17
N VAL A 231 -0.51 20.77 -4.59
CA VAL A 231 -0.81 21.97 -5.40
C VAL A 231 -1.33 21.63 -6.80
N LEU A 232 -0.88 20.49 -7.36
CA LEU A 232 -1.32 20.04 -8.69
C LEU A 232 -2.67 19.29 -8.68
N CYS A 233 -3.20 18.97 -7.50
CA CYS A 233 -4.52 18.37 -7.33
C CYS A 233 -5.47 19.35 -6.62
N PRO A 234 -5.78 20.52 -7.22
CA PRO A 234 -6.68 21.48 -6.59
C PRO A 234 -8.07 20.83 -6.44
N SER A 235 -8.65 20.91 -5.24
CA SER A 235 -10.07 20.74 -5.04
C SER A 235 -10.75 21.72 -6.00
N GLY A 236 -11.73 21.28 -6.80
CA GLY A 236 -12.35 22.08 -7.88
C GLY A 236 -13.03 23.40 -7.45
N GLU A 237 -12.67 23.97 -6.33
CA GLU A 237 -12.99 25.33 -5.93
C GLU A 237 -11.94 26.28 -6.53
N LYS A 238 -12.39 27.12 -7.44
CA LYS A 238 -11.61 28.26 -7.93
C LYS A 238 -11.14 29.06 -6.74
N VAL A 239 -9.82 29.14 -6.54
CA VAL A 239 -9.23 30.16 -5.70
C VAL A 239 -9.47 31.47 -6.45
N GLU A 240 -10.50 32.22 -6.06
CA GLU A 240 -10.64 33.60 -6.47
C GLU A 240 -9.49 34.39 -5.85
N SER A 241 -8.68 34.94 -6.73
CA SER A 241 -7.53 35.81 -6.42
C SER A 241 -7.97 37.13 -5.80
#